data_2b17af47c77f25d77ec97569a197db5a
#
_entry.id   2b17af47c77f25d77ec97569a197db5a
#
_cell.length_a   1.000
_cell.length_b   1.000
_cell.length_c   1.000
_cell.angle_alpha   90.00
_cell.angle_beta   90.00
_cell.angle_gamma   90.00
#
_symmetry.space_group_name_H-M   'P 1'
#
loop_
_entity.id
_entity.type
_entity.pdbx_description
1 polymer ?
#
loop_
_entity_poly.entity_id
_entity_poly.type
_entity_poly.pdbx_seq_one_letter_code
_entity_poly.pdbx_strand_id
1 'polypeptide(L)'
;MPSRPHILFVCGRNQWRSPTAAQVYANDQRIEVRSAGVSPQSPRRVSERDLLWADLVLVMERKHRSRIQDRFRHLPDPPPIESLEIPDVYGYMDEELVDLIVETTEPHLANLT
;
A
#
# COMPACT_ATOMS: atom_id res chain seq x y z
N MET A 1 -10.94 -9.36 -21.26
CA MET A 1 -11.31 -8.70 -19.99
C MET A 1 -10.21 -7.75 -19.57
N PRO A 2 -10.53 -6.50 -19.29
CA PRO A 2 -9.50 -5.64 -18.73
C PRO A 2 -9.10 -6.15 -17.35
N SER A 3 -7.80 -6.19 -17.09
CA SER A 3 -7.33 -6.55 -15.78
C SER A 3 -7.58 -5.40 -14.80
N ARG A 4 -7.84 -5.76 -13.54
CA ARG A 4 -8.03 -4.77 -12.48
C ARG A 4 -6.67 -4.17 -12.11
N PRO A 5 -6.62 -2.86 -11.79
CA PRO A 5 -5.38 -2.28 -11.27
C PRO A 5 -4.90 -2.99 -10.02
N HIS A 6 -3.58 -3.12 -9.89
CA HIS A 6 -2.93 -3.76 -8.75
C HIS A 6 -2.43 -2.70 -7.78
N ILE A 7 -2.93 -2.74 -6.56
CA ILE A 7 -2.58 -1.78 -5.51
C ILE A 7 -1.78 -2.47 -4.41
N LEU A 8 -0.61 -1.95 -4.10
CA LEU A 8 0.21 -2.42 -2.99
C LEU A 8 0.14 -1.42 -1.85
N PHE A 9 -0.40 -1.84 -0.70
CA PHE A 9 -0.40 -1.02 0.51
C PHE A 9 0.83 -1.35 1.36
N VAL A 10 1.54 -0.31 1.80
CA VAL A 10 2.81 -0.50 2.53
C VAL A 10 2.84 0.34 3.81
N CYS A 11 3.21 -0.29 4.91
CA CYS A 11 3.50 0.41 6.15
C CYS A 11 4.87 -0.03 6.69
N GLY A 12 5.18 0.28 7.96
CA GLY A 12 6.47 -0.07 8.52
C GLY A 12 6.69 -1.55 8.63
N ARG A 13 5.85 -2.23 9.43
CA ARG A 13 6.02 -3.64 9.78
C ARG A 13 4.97 -4.58 9.22
N ASN A 14 4.02 -4.09 8.42
CA ASN A 14 2.93 -4.91 7.91
C ASN A 14 2.13 -5.60 9.02
N GLN A 15 1.86 -4.87 10.11
CA GLN A 15 1.11 -5.39 11.26
C GLN A 15 -0.29 -4.82 11.38
N TRP A 16 -0.43 -3.52 11.20
CA TRP A 16 -1.69 -2.83 11.47
C TRP A 16 -2.27 -2.13 10.25
N ARG A 17 -1.60 -1.07 9.76
CA ARG A 17 -2.15 -0.17 8.75
C ARG A 17 -2.30 -0.82 7.37
N SER A 18 -1.24 -1.40 6.83
CA SER A 18 -1.33 -1.98 5.49
C SER A 18 -2.17 -3.27 5.47
N PRO A 19 -2.11 -4.15 6.49
CA PRO A 19 -3.05 -5.28 6.53
C PRO A 19 -4.50 -4.84 6.65
N THR A 20 -4.79 -3.76 7.40
CA THR A 20 -6.16 -3.23 7.47
C THR A 20 -6.62 -2.76 6.10
N ALA A 21 -5.78 -2.01 5.38
CA ALA A 21 -6.13 -1.53 4.04
C ALA A 21 -6.40 -2.70 3.09
N ALA A 22 -5.54 -3.71 3.11
CA ALA A 22 -5.72 -4.90 2.27
C ALA A 22 -7.03 -5.61 2.61
N GLN A 23 -7.39 -5.71 3.89
CA GLN A 23 -8.62 -6.35 4.32
C GLN A 23 -9.85 -5.54 3.89
N VAL A 24 -9.81 -4.23 4.04
CA VAL A 24 -10.91 -3.34 3.65
C VAL A 24 -11.23 -3.50 2.16
N TYR A 25 -10.20 -3.64 1.33
CA TYR A 25 -10.35 -3.72 -0.13
C TYR A 25 -10.26 -5.14 -0.68
N ALA A 26 -10.20 -6.17 0.18
CA ALA A 26 -9.99 -7.56 -0.26
C ALA A 26 -11.04 -8.05 -1.26
N ASN A 27 -12.27 -7.59 -1.11
CA ASN A 27 -13.38 -8.02 -1.97
C ASN A 27 -13.85 -6.92 -2.93
N ASP A 28 -13.08 -5.85 -3.06
CA ASP A 28 -13.43 -4.77 -3.97
C ASP A 28 -13.11 -5.19 -5.40
N GLN A 29 -14.12 -5.23 -6.25
CA GLN A 29 -13.97 -5.74 -7.60
C GLN A 29 -13.29 -4.77 -8.56
N ARG A 30 -13.03 -3.54 -8.11
CA ARG A 30 -12.34 -2.55 -8.94
C ARG A 30 -10.84 -2.78 -9.00
N ILE A 31 -10.26 -3.45 -8.00
CA ILE A 31 -8.80 -3.55 -7.82
C ILE A 31 -8.39 -4.93 -7.28
N GLU A 32 -7.09 -5.23 -7.43
CA GLU A 32 -6.43 -6.33 -6.73
C GLU A 32 -5.52 -5.69 -5.69
N VAL A 33 -5.41 -6.28 -4.49
CA VAL A 33 -4.62 -5.69 -3.41
C VAL A 33 -3.61 -6.66 -2.82
N ARG A 34 -2.50 -6.10 -2.35
CA ARG A 34 -1.51 -6.77 -1.50
C ARG A 34 -1.07 -5.80 -0.43
N SER A 35 -0.52 -6.31 0.67
CA SER A 35 0.11 -5.50 1.70
C SER A 35 1.51 -5.98 1.99
N ALA A 36 2.39 -5.07 2.42
CA ALA A 36 3.77 -5.40 2.76
C ALA A 36 4.32 -4.34 3.71
N GLY A 37 5.50 -4.61 4.28
CA GLY A 37 6.19 -3.69 5.16
C GLY A 37 7.57 -3.35 4.66
N VAL A 38 8.07 -2.15 5.00
CA VAL A 38 9.43 -1.73 4.60
C VAL A 38 10.49 -2.25 5.57
N SER A 39 10.12 -2.54 6.81
CA SER A 39 11.07 -3.04 7.81
C SER A 39 11.57 -4.44 7.47
N PRO A 40 12.87 -4.73 7.68
CA PRO A 40 13.38 -6.10 7.52
C PRO A 40 12.69 -7.10 8.46
N GLN A 41 12.05 -6.62 9.52
CA GLN A 41 11.37 -7.44 10.52
C GLN A 41 9.90 -7.71 10.17
N SER A 42 9.43 -7.19 9.03
CA SER A 42 8.06 -7.41 8.61
C SER A 42 7.82 -8.88 8.28
N PRO A 43 6.66 -9.45 8.67
CA PRO A 43 6.30 -10.81 8.26
C PRO A 43 6.26 -10.93 6.73
N ARG A 44 5.90 -9.84 6.05
CA ARG A 44 5.89 -9.78 4.60
C ARG A 44 6.57 -8.49 4.16
N ARG A 45 7.88 -8.60 3.90
CA ARG A 45 8.68 -7.44 3.48
C ARG A 45 8.44 -7.13 2.01
N VAL A 46 8.39 -5.84 1.67
CA VAL A 46 8.28 -5.41 0.27
C VAL A 46 9.41 -6.04 -0.54
N SER A 47 9.06 -6.62 -1.68
CA SER A 47 10.01 -7.25 -2.59
C SER A 47 9.95 -6.61 -3.96
N GLU A 48 10.99 -6.87 -4.77
CA GLU A 48 11.01 -6.46 -6.16
C GLU A 48 9.79 -6.99 -6.91
N ARG A 49 9.41 -8.24 -6.63
CA ARG A 49 8.23 -8.86 -7.24
C ARG A 49 6.96 -8.10 -6.93
N ASP A 50 6.80 -7.60 -5.70
CA ASP A 50 5.65 -6.78 -5.34
C ASP A 50 5.59 -5.49 -6.16
N LEU A 51 6.75 -4.84 -6.35
CA LEU A 51 6.80 -3.59 -7.12
C LEU A 51 6.54 -3.83 -8.60
N LEU A 52 7.01 -4.94 -9.15
CA LEU A 52 6.73 -5.29 -10.55
C LEU A 52 5.25 -5.64 -10.75
N TRP A 53 4.61 -6.19 -9.74
CA TRP A 53 3.19 -6.51 -9.77
C TRP A 53 2.30 -5.26 -9.67
N ALA A 54 2.71 -4.27 -8.89
CA ALA A 54 1.87 -3.13 -8.55
C ALA A 54 1.75 -2.11 -9.69
N ASP A 55 0.55 -1.63 -9.91
CA ASP A 55 0.30 -0.47 -10.78
C ASP A 55 0.41 0.83 -9.97
N LEU A 56 0.13 0.76 -8.67
CA LEU A 56 0.22 1.89 -7.77
C LEU A 56 0.60 1.37 -6.38
N VAL A 57 1.54 2.07 -5.74
CA VAL A 57 1.92 1.77 -4.35
C VAL A 57 1.39 2.88 -3.46
N LEU A 58 0.62 2.52 -2.44
CA LEU A 58 0.10 3.46 -1.46
C LEU A 58 0.78 3.18 -0.12
N VAL A 59 1.67 4.09 0.27
CA VAL A 59 2.38 3.97 1.55
C VAL A 59 1.66 4.78 2.62
N MET A 60 1.82 4.39 3.88
CA MET A 60 1.13 5.06 4.98
C MET A 60 1.81 6.36 5.38
N GLU A 61 3.14 6.47 5.19
CA GLU A 61 3.89 7.68 5.52
C GLU A 61 4.99 7.92 4.48
N ARG A 62 5.42 9.17 4.34
CA ARG A 62 6.46 9.53 3.36
C ARG A 62 7.77 8.79 3.58
N LYS A 63 8.13 8.49 4.83
CA LYS A 63 9.34 7.73 5.13
C LYS A 63 9.32 6.34 4.51
N HIS A 64 8.15 5.73 4.35
CA HIS A 64 8.03 4.43 3.69
C HIS A 64 8.36 4.54 2.20
N ARG A 65 7.92 5.61 1.56
CA ARG A 65 8.26 5.87 0.15
C ARG A 65 9.76 6.01 -0.04
N SER A 66 10.40 6.82 0.81
CA SER A 66 11.85 7.04 0.74
C SER A 66 12.61 5.72 0.89
N ARG A 67 12.20 4.86 1.80
CA ARG A 67 12.85 3.57 2.01
C ARG A 67 12.69 2.64 0.82
N ILE A 68 11.52 2.64 0.18
CA ILE A 68 11.32 1.85 -1.03
C ILE A 68 12.21 2.38 -2.15
N GLN A 69 12.22 3.69 -2.37
CA GLN A 69 13.02 4.32 -3.43
C GLN A 69 14.50 4.03 -3.25
N ASP A 70 15.02 4.11 -2.02
CA ASP A 70 16.41 3.81 -1.73
C ASP A 70 16.77 2.36 -1.99
N ARG A 71 15.95 1.44 -1.50
CA ARG A 71 16.22 0.01 -1.61
C ARG A 71 16.11 -0.51 -3.03
N PHE A 72 15.19 0.05 -3.82
CA PHE A 72 14.87 -0.43 -5.16
C PHE A 72 15.25 0.55 -6.27
N ARG A 73 16.22 1.44 -6.01
CA ARG A 73 16.64 2.45 -7.00
C ARG A 73 17.15 1.86 -8.31
N HIS A 74 17.56 0.59 -8.30
CA HIS A 74 18.03 -0.11 -9.48
C HIS A 74 16.93 -0.55 -10.44
N LEU A 75 15.67 -0.51 -9.99
CA LEU A 75 14.55 -0.95 -10.83
C LEU A 75 14.25 0.09 -11.91
N PRO A 76 14.15 -0.33 -13.20
CA PRO A 76 13.65 0.56 -14.23
C PRO A 76 12.14 0.70 -14.09
N ASP A 77 11.61 1.88 -14.40
CA ASP A 77 10.17 2.14 -14.44
C ASP A 77 9.42 1.65 -13.18
N PRO A 78 9.81 2.11 -11.97
CA PRO A 78 9.08 1.71 -10.78
C PRO A 78 7.65 2.27 -10.82
N PRO A 79 6.68 1.59 -10.16
CA PRO A 79 5.32 2.10 -10.12
C PRO A 79 5.27 3.43 -9.35
N PRO A 80 4.26 4.28 -9.59
CA PRO A 80 4.09 5.48 -8.79
C PRO A 80 3.83 5.12 -7.33
N ILE A 81 4.37 5.93 -6.42
CA ILE A 81 4.24 5.73 -4.98
C ILE A 81 3.62 7.00 -4.38
N GLU A 82 2.46 6.86 -3.77
CA GLU A 82 1.76 7.97 -3.13
C GLU A 82 1.62 7.69 -1.63
N SER A 83 1.71 8.74 -0.80
CA SER A 83 1.58 8.60 0.65
C SER A 83 0.17 8.99 1.08
N LEU A 84 -0.43 8.14 1.93
CA LEU A 84 -1.75 8.41 2.50
C LEU A 84 -1.68 9.27 3.76
N GLU A 85 -0.50 9.47 4.33
CA GLU A 85 -0.26 10.28 5.54
C GLU A 85 -1.12 9.80 6.71
N ILE A 86 -1.10 8.50 6.99
CA ILE A 86 -1.81 7.90 8.13
C ILE A 86 -0.79 7.54 9.21
N PRO A 87 -0.88 8.16 10.41
CA PRO A 87 0.08 7.92 11.48
C PRO A 87 -0.05 6.50 12.07
N ASP A 88 1.01 6.03 12.72
CA ASP A 88 1.07 4.70 13.33
C ASP A 88 0.55 4.73 14.77
N VAL A 89 -0.74 4.99 14.92
CA VAL A 89 -1.40 5.10 16.22
C VAL A 89 -2.65 4.22 16.32
N TYR A 90 -2.85 3.32 15.36
CA TYR A 90 -4.05 2.49 15.28
C TYR A 90 -3.71 1.01 15.31
N GLY A 91 -4.60 0.20 15.89
CA GLY A 91 -4.51 -1.25 15.80
C GLY A 91 -5.18 -1.78 14.54
N TYR A 92 -5.07 -3.10 14.36
CA TYR A 92 -5.64 -3.78 13.19
C TYR A 92 -7.17 -3.60 13.18
N MET A 93 -7.70 -3.16 12.05
CA MET A 93 -9.14 -2.95 11.82
C MET A 93 -9.81 -1.95 12.78
N ASP A 94 -9.02 -1.07 13.41
CA ASP A 94 -9.58 0.05 14.18
C ASP A 94 -10.51 0.87 13.27
N GLU A 95 -11.71 1.20 13.77
CA GLU A 95 -12.72 1.89 12.96
C GLU A 95 -12.22 3.22 12.39
N GLU A 96 -11.50 3.99 13.20
CA GLU A 96 -10.96 5.27 12.75
C GLU A 96 -9.91 5.06 11.65
N LEU A 97 -9.09 4.01 11.78
CA LEU A 97 -8.12 3.66 10.75
C LEU A 97 -8.83 3.26 9.45
N VAL A 98 -9.88 2.44 9.54
CA VAL A 98 -10.66 2.03 8.36
C VAL A 98 -11.21 3.27 7.65
N ASP A 99 -11.79 4.22 8.39
CA ASP A 99 -12.34 5.44 7.82
C ASP A 99 -11.27 6.27 7.12
N LEU A 100 -10.10 6.42 7.75
CA LEU A 100 -8.99 7.16 7.16
C LEU A 100 -8.46 6.49 5.89
N ILE A 101 -8.37 5.15 5.90
CA ILE A 101 -7.93 4.40 4.73
C ILE A 101 -8.88 4.64 3.56
N VAL A 102 -10.17 4.52 3.78
CA VAL A 102 -11.16 4.75 2.71
C VAL A 102 -11.08 6.20 2.22
N GLU A 103 -11.10 7.16 3.14
CA GLU A 103 -11.07 8.58 2.80
C GLU A 103 -9.83 8.95 1.96
N THR A 104 -8.66 8.40 2.31
CA THR A 104 -7.41 8.75 1.62
C THR A 104 -7.15 7.92 0.38
N THR A 105 -7.71 6.72 0.30
CA THR A 105 -7.51 5.80 -0.83
C THR A 105 -8.47 6.08 -1.98
N GLU A 106 -9.74 6.37 -1.70
CA GLU A 106 -10.73 6.55 -2.76
C GLU A 106 -10.36 7.58 -3.83
N PRO A 107 -9.76 8.74 -3.50
CA PRO A 107 -9.34 9.67 -4.55
C PRO A 107 -8.35 9.07 -5.53
N HIS A 108 -7.45 8.20 -5.06
CA HIS A 108 -6.49 7.53 -5.93
C HIS A 108 -7.17 6.51 -6.84
N LEU A 109 -8.16 5.78 -6.32
CA LEU A 109 -8.91 4.81 -7.13
C LEU A 109 -9.73 5.51 -8.21
N ALA A 110 -10.29 6.67 -7.90
CA ALA A 110 -11.05 7.46 -8.88
C ALA A 110 -10.18 7.85 -10.07
N ASN A 111 -8.88 8.08 -9.86
CA ASN A 111 -7.96 8.45 -10.93
C ASN A 111 -7.55 7.26 -11.80
N LEU A 112 -7.81 6.04 -11.36
CA LEU A 112 -7.43 4.83 -12.08
C LEU A 112 -8.54 4.29 -12.97
N THR A 113 -9.76 4.78 -12.80
CA THR A 113 -10.93 4.27 -13.53
C THR A 113 -11.47 5.23 -14.58
#